data_da936d1c4664917c370f8127b73db0b8
#
_entry.id   da936d1c4664917c370f8127b73db0b8
#
_cell.length_a   1.000
_cell.length_b   1.000
_cell.length_c   1.000
_cell.angle_alpha   90.00
_cell.angle_beta   90.00
_cell.angle_gamma   90.00
#
_symmetry.space_group_name_H-M   'P 1'
#
loop_
_entity.id
_entity.type
_entity.pdbx_description
1 polymer ?
#
loop_
_entity_poly.entity_id
_entity_poly.type
_entity_poly.pdbx_seq_one_letter_code
_entity_poly.pdbx_strand_id
1 'polypeptide(L)'
;MSYLMIHTIRRLMCDKFSVLCTIEELNAKQEREDERMKVNVRIKKAAPDVNLPKYQSDMAAGFDIEAYISTPVVIPIGERRLIGTGLHFQLPPDFELQLRPRSGLALKHGITLTNAPATIDADFTGEVKVIVENRGNAPFVVENGMRICQGVINKVEKAQFSIVEELSETTRGAGGFGSTSV
;
A
#
# COMPACT_ATOMS: atom_id res chain seq x y z
N MET A 1 32.09 -9.53 15.34
CA MET A 1 31.81 -10.99 15.34
C MET A 1 33.08 -11.70 14.91
N SER A 2 33.61 -12.60 15.75
CA SER A 2 34.94 -13.17 15.56
C SER A 2 34.98 -14.17 14.41
N TYR A 3 36.10 -14.26 13.72
CA TYR A 3 36.43 -15.17 12.62
C TYR A 3 36.12 -16.65 12.95
N LEU A 4 36.16 -17.01 14.23
CA LEU A 4 35.82 -18.36 14.74
C LEU A 4 34.36 -18.73 14.62
N MET A 5 33.44 -17.75 14.75
CA MET A 5 32.00 -18.00 14.69
C MET A 5 31.53 -18.27 13.25
N ILE A 6 32.14 -17.60 12.28
CA ILE A 6 31.86 -17.83 10.85
C ILE A 6 32.33 -19.23 10.40
N HIS A 7 33.48 -19.69 10.91
CA HIS A 7 33.99 -21.04 10.62
C HIS A 7 33.14 -22.15 11.21
N THR A 8 32.57 -21.93 12.42
CA THR A 8 31.72 -22.92 13.10
C THR A 8 30.37 -23.07 12.39
N ILE A 9 29.78 -21.97 11.96
CA ILE A 9 28.51 -21.99 11.17
C ILE A 9 28.74 -22.68 9.82
N ARG A 10 29.87 -22.44 9.15
CA ARG A 10 30.24 -23.11 7.90
C ARG A 10 30.32 -24.63 8.05
N ARG A 11 30.87 -25.11 9.14
CA ARG A 11 31.04 -26.56 9.39
C ARG A 11 29.73 -27.26 9.72
N LEU A 12 28.86 -26.65 10.51
CA LEU A 12 27.56 -27.19 10.89
C LEU A 12 26.55 -27.27 9.74
N MET A 13 26.66 -26.41 8.74
CA MET A 13 25.78 -26.43 7.55
C MET A 13 26.29 -27.38 6.46
N CYS A 14 27.59 -27.65 6.40
CA CYS A 14 28.21 -28.58 5.43
C CYS A 14 27.87 -30.04 5.71
N ASP A 15 27.70 -30.41 6.99
CA ASP A 15 27.47 -31.81 7.40
C ASP A 15 26.03 -32.32 7.16
N LYS A 16 25.08 -31.42 6.88
CA LYS A 16 23.67 -31.79 6.64
C LYS A 16 23.20 -31.71 5.20
N PHE A 17 23.91 -31.02 4.32
CA PHE A 17 23.54 -30.91 2.89
C PHE A 17 24.83 -30.90 2.07
N SER A 18 25.06 -31.91 1.26
CA SER A 18 26.27 -32.10 0.44
C SER A 18 26.44 -31.06 -0.71
N VAL A 19 26.19 -29.79 -0.45
CA VAL A 19 26.40 -28.68 -1.38
C VAL A 19 27.15 -27.57 -0.66
N LEU A 20 28.38 -27.28 -1.11
CA LEU A 20 29.16 -26.12 -0.72
C LEU A 20 28.47 -24.84 -1.26
N CYS A 21 27.54 -24.28 -0.49
CA CYS A 21 26.95 -22.98 -0.79
C CYS A 21 27.90 -21.87 -0.30
N THR A 22 28.40 -21.07 -1.20
CA THR A 22 29.27 -19.93 -0.85
C THR A 22 28.43 -18.75 -0.33
N ILE A 23 29.04 -17.82 0.39
CA ILE A 23 28.35 -16.58 0.82
C ILE A 23 27.81 -15.84 -0.41
N GLU A 24 28.53 -15.89 -1.53
CA GLU A 24 28.12 -15.27 -2.80
C GLU A 24 26.86 -15.92 -3.38
N GLU A 25 26.73 -17.25 -3.32
CA GLU A 25 25.54 -17.96 -3.75
C GLU A 25 24.33 -17.67 -2.85
N LEU A 26 24.55 -17.55 -1.53
CA LEU A 26 23.51 -17.14 -0.58
C LEU A 26 23.06 -15.70 -0.83
N ASN A 27 23.99 -14.78 -1.04
CA ASN A 27 23.67 -13.39 -1.35
C ASN A 27 22.93 -13.28 -2.70
N ALA A 28 23.40 -13.97 -3.74
CA ALA A 28 22.75 -13.99 -5.04
C ALA A 28 21.37 -14.68 -5.01
N LYS A 29 21.16 -15.64 -4.10
CA LYS A 29 19.83 -16.23 -3.88
C LYS A 29 18.90 -15.23 -3.17
N GLN A 30 19.40 -14.55 -2.14
CA GLN A 30 18.65 -13.52 -1.42
C GLN A 30 18.28 -12.35 -2.35
N GLU A 31 19.21 -11.86 -3.16
CA GLU A 31 18.94 -10.80 -4.15
C GLU A 31 17.86 -11.23 -5.15
N ARG A 32 17.91 -12.48 -5.63
CA ARG A 32 16.86 -13.03 -6.52
C ARG A 32 15.52 -13.20 -5.83
N GLU A 33 15.48 -13.55 -4.55
CA GLU A 33 14.26 -13.63 -3.75
C GLU A 33 13.70 -12.23 -3.50
N ASP A 34 14.54 -11.25 -3.20
CA ASP A 34 14.15 -9.84 -3.02
C ASP A 34 13.63 -9.22 -4.33
N GLU A 35 14.24 -9.54 -5.48
CA GLU A 35 13.71 -9.13 -6.79
C GLU A 35 12.38 -9.81 -7.15
N ARG A 36 12.19 -11.07 -6.79
CA ARG A 36 10.91 -11.78 -6.97
C ARG A 36 9.78 -11.21 -6.13
N MET A 37 10.09 -10.54 -5.03
CA MET A 37 9.12 -9.88 -4.16
C MET A 37 8.71 -8.49 -4.65
N LYS A 38 9.40 -7.91 -5.65
CA LYS A 38 9.06 -6.61 -6.22
C LYS A 38 7.92 -6.73 -7.22
N VAL A 39 6.86 -5.98 -6.99
CA VAL A 39 5.72 -5.89 -7.92
C VAL A 39 6.04 -4.83 -8.97
N ASN A 40 6.03 -5.21 -10.25
CA ASN A 40 6.25 -4.27 -11.34
C ASN A 40 4.97 -3.51 -11.66
N VAL A 41 4.92 -2.24 -11.30
CA VAL A 41 3.82 -1.32 -11.58
C VAL A 41 4.24 -0.33 -12.66
N ARG A 42 3.47 -0.27 -13.73
CA ARG A 42 3.70 0.73 -14.80
C ARG A 42 2.95 2.00 -14.45
N ILE A 43 3.59 3.15 -14.65
CA ILE A 43 2.99 4.47 -14.38
C ILE A 43 3.08 5.33 -15.63
N LYS A 44 1.93 5.92 -16.02
CA LYS A 44 1.86 6.99 -17.01
C LYS A 44 1.59 8.30 -16.27
N LYS A 45 2.35 9.34 -16.60
CA LYS A 45 2.18 10.71 -16.10
C LYS A 45 1.33 11.51 -17.07
N ALA A 46 0.42 12.35 -16.57
CA ALA A 46 -0.39 13.26 -17.39
C ALA A 46 0.45 14.38 -18.02
N ALA A 47 1.54 14.78 -17.34
CA ALA A 47 2.50 15.78 -17.82
C ALA A 47 3.92 15.47 -17.31
N PRO A 48 4.97 16.02 -17.95
CA PRO A 48 6.37 15.71 -17.58
C PRO A 48 6.72 16.09 -16.14
N ASP A 49 6.11 17.13 -15.60
CA ASP A 49 6.34 17.71 -14.26
C ASP A 49 5.55 17.01 -13.13
N VAL A 50 4.67 16.03 -13.44
CA VAL A 50 4.04 15.20 -12.42
C VAL A 50 5.11 14.39 -11.69
N ASN A 51 5.11 14.45 -10.35
CA ASN A 51 6.03 13.68 -9.53
C ASN A 51 5.63 12.21 -9.45
N LEU A 52 6.61 11.32 -9.52
CA LEU A 52 6.38 9.90 -9.24
C LEU A 52 6.21 9.68 -7.74
N PRO A 53 5.35 8.72 -7.35
CA PRO A 53 5.21 8.33 -5.93
C PRO A 53 6.55 7.86 -5.35
N LYS A 54 6.76 8.12 -4.04
CA LYS A 54 8.01 7.74 -3.37
C LYS A 54 7.73 7.10 -2.02
N TYR A 55 8.41 5.99 -1.75
CA TYR A 55 8.58 5.47 -0.40
C TYR A 55 9.49 6.42 0.38
N GLN A 56 9.09 6.80 1.59
CA GLN A 56 9.86 7.76 2.40
C GLN A 56 10.96 7.09 3.24
N SER A 57 10.93 5.75 3.34
CA SER A 57 11.97 4.93 3.95
C SER A 57 12.01 3.55 3.28
N ASP A 58 13.12 2.83 3.42
CA ASP A 58 13.33 1.52 2.77
C ASP A 58 12.32 0.45 3.22
N MET A 59 11.81 0.56 4.44
CA MET A 59 10.83 -0.37 5.00
C MET A 59 9.39 0.18 4.99
N ALA A 60 9.12 1.29 4.30
CA ALA A 60 7.78 1.84 4.23
C ALA A 60 6.86 0.91 3.43
N ALA A 61 5.68 0.61 3.99
CA ALA A 61 4.65 -0.17 3.31
C ALA A 61 3.86 0.65 2.27
N GLY A 62 3.82 1.97 2.44
CA GLY A 62 3.11 2.90 1.56
C GLY A 62 4.03 3.96 0.97
N PHE A 63 3.69 4.41 -0.22
CA PHE A 63 4.34 5.52 -0.90
C PHE A 63 3.42 6.75 -0.93
N ASP A 64 3.98 7.94 -0.75
CA ASP A 64 3.21 9.18 -0.81
C ASP A 64 2.81 9.52 -2.24
N ILE A 65 1.57 10.01 -2.40
CA ILE A 65 1.00 10.52 -3.65
C ILE A 65 0.66 12.00 -3.46
N GLU A 66 1.08 12.81 -4.43
CA GLU A 66 0.91 14.25 -4.43
C GLU A 66 -0.30 14.69 -5.27
N ALA A 67 -0.87 15.81 -4.89
CA ALA A 67 -1.86 16.52 -5.71
C ALA A 67 -1.20 17.10 -6.96
N TYR A 68 -1.85 16.94 -8.11
CA TYR A 68 -1.49 17.62 -9.35
C TYR A 68 -2.69 18.43 -9.84
N ILE A 69 -2.70 19.70 -9.52
CA ILE A 69 -3.80 20.64 -9.73
C ILE A 69 -3.26 21.98 -10.22
N SER A 70 -4.00 22.67 -11.08
CA SER A 70 -3.60 23.97 -11.64
C SER A 70 -3.83 25.14 -10.68
N THR A 71 -4.78 25.01 -9.75
CA THR A 71 -5.14 26.04 -8.76
C THR A 71 -5.38 25.39 -7.42
N PRO A 72 -5.06 26.07 -6.30
CA PRO A 72 -5.36 25.55 -4.96
C PRO A 72 -6.84 25.24 -4.79
N VAL A 73 -7.15 24.13 -4.11
CA VAL A 73 -8.51 23.70 -3.84
C VAL A 73 -8.82 23.84 -2.36
N VAL A 74 -9.81 24.65 -2.03
CA VAL A 74 -10.31 24.80 -0.65
C VAL A 74 -11.33 23.71 -0.37
N ILE A 75 -11.15 23.01 0.75
CA ILE A 75 -12.10 22.02 1.27
C ILE A 75 -12.70 22.57 2.57
N PRO A 76 -13.93 23.08 2.55
CA PRO A 76 -14.63 23.55 3.75
C PRO A 76 -14.81 22.40 4.78
N ILE A 77 -15.11 22.75 6.02
CA ILE A 77 -15.41 21.79 7.08
C ILE A 77 -16.61 20.93 6.69
N GLY A 78 -16.49 19.60 6.85
CA GLY A 78 -17.54 18.63 6.51
C GLY A 78 -17.67 18.33 5.00
N GLU A 79 -16.92 19.03 4.15
CA GLU A 79 -16.98 18.86 2.71
C GLU A 79 -15.89 17.91 2.19
N ARG A 80 -16.09 17.44 0.96
CA ARG A 80 -15.12 16.62 0.21
C ARG A 80 -14.86 17.21 -1.17
N ARG A 81 -13.68 16.95 -1.70
CA ARG A 81 -13.28 17.35 -3.05
C ARG A 81 -12.52 16.21 -3.73
N LEU A 82 -12.70 16.10 -5.03
CA LEU A 82 -11.95 15.17 -5.87
C LEU A 82 -10.67 15.86 -6.34
N ILE A 83 -9.51 15.34 -5.92
CA ILE A 83 -8.19 15.92 -6.19
C ILE A 83 -7.48 15.03 -7.22
N GLY A 84 -7.02 15.64 -8.32
CA GLY A 84 -6.20 14.98 -9.33
C GLY A 84 -4.79 14.70 -8.83
N THR A 85 -4.16 13.65 -9.35
CA THR A 85 -2.77 13.29 -9.08
C THR A 85 -1.90 13.34 -10.33
N GLY A 86 -2.50 13.42 -11.50
CA GLY A 86 -1.82 13.31 -12.78
C GLY A 86 -1.17 11.93 -13.04
N LEU A 87 -1.50 10.93 -12.22
CA LEU A 87 -0.93 9.59 -12.29
C LEU A 87 -1.94 8.56 -12.77
N HIS A 88 -1.50 7.71 -13.69
CA HIS A 88 -2.23 6.54 -14.17
C HIS A 88 -1.38 5.31 -13.83
N PHE A 89 -2.00 4.29 -13.28
CA PHE A 89 -1.33 3.06 -12.89
C PHE A 89 -1.78 1.90 -13.76
N GLN A 90 -0.87 0.99 -14.06
CA GLN A 90 -1.18 -0.32 -14.60
C GLN A 90 -0.54 -1.36 -13.69
N LEU A 91 -1.40 -2.08 -12.97
CA LEU A 91 -1.01 -3.12 -12.02
C LEU A 91 -1.00 -4.49 -12.68
N PRO A 92 -0.21 -5.47 -12.17
CA PRO A 92 -0.40 -6.87 -12.52
C PRO A 92 -1.80 -7.38 -12.09
N PRO A 93 -2.37 -8.40 -12.77
CA PRO A 93 -3.77 -8.84 -12.58
C PRO A 93 -4.17 -9.21 -11.15
N ASP A 94 -3.23 -9.71 -10.34
CA ASP A 94 -3.50 -10.19 -8.98
C ASP A 94 -3.20 -9.14 -7.90
N PHE A 95 -3.14 -7.86 -8.29
CA PHE A 95 -2.83 -6.78 -7.37
C PHE A 95 -3.84 -5.65 -7.46
N GLU A 96 -4.00 -4.92 -6.37
CA GLU A 96 -4.71 -3.65 -6.27
C GLU A 96 -3.79 -2.55 -5.74
N LEU A 97 -4.13 -1.29 -6.03
CA LEU A 97 -3.59 -0.13 -5.32
C LEU A 97 -4.65 0.38 -4.35
N GLN A 98 -4.35 0.36 -3.06
CA GLN A 98 -5.20 1.01 -2.06
C GLN A 98 -4.71 2.42 -1.77
N LEU A 99 -5.63 3.39 -1.78
CA LEU A 99 -5.35 4.74 -1.29
C LEU A 99 -5.80 4.85 0.16
N ARG A 100 -4.90 5.35 1.01
CA ARG A 100 -5.11 5.49 2.45
C ARG A 100 -4.79 6.91 2.91
N PRO A 101 -5.46 7.42 3.96
CA PRO A 101 -5.12 8.71 4.55
C PRO A 101 -3.68 8.74 5.07
N ARG A 102 -3.10 9.93 5.11
CA ARG A 102 -1.82 10.16 5.79
C ARG A 102 -2.08 10.53 7.24
N SER A 103 -1.42 9.83 8.17
CA SER A 103 -1.59 10.02 9.62
C SER A 103 -1.37 11.48 10.07
N GLY A 104 -0.37 12.15 9.48
CA GLY A 104 -0.08 13.55 9.81
C GLY A 104 -1.19 14.52 9.41
N LEU A 105 -1.84 14.32 8.25
CA LEU A 105 -2.99 15.12 7.83
C LEU A 105 -4.23 14.80 8.67
N ALA A 106 -4.44 13.52 8.97
CA ALA A 106 -5.55 13.08 9.80
C ALA A 106 -5.47 13.69 11.21
N LEU A 107 -4.31 13.57 11.88
CA LEU A 107 -4.14 14.03 13.24
C LEU A 107 -4.16 15.57 13.36
N LYS A 108 -3.43 16.28 12.47
CA LYS A 108 -3.23 17.71 12.60
C LYS A 108 -4.38 18.55 12.02
N HIS A 109 -5.04 18.03 10.99
CA HIS A 109 -6.02 18.81 10.22
C HIS A 109 -7.37 18.10 10.07
N GLY A 110 -7.54 16.88 10.59
CA GLY A 110 -8.76 16.10 10.41
C GLY A 110 -9.04 15.70 8.97
N ILE A 111 -8.01 15.64 8.12
CA ILE A 111 -8.15 15.28 6.71
C ILE A 111 -8.10 13.78 6.53
N THR A 112 -9.08 13.24 5.80
CA THR A 112 -9.21 11.83 5.51
C THR A 112 -9.61 11.59 4.04
N LEU A 113 -9.79 10.34 3.67
CA LEU A 113 -10.40 9.96 2.40
C LEU A 113 -11.78 9.37 2.68
N THR A 114 -12.81 9.87 2.00
CA THR A 114 -14.20 9.44 2.24
C THR A 114 -14.40 7.94 2.05
N ASN A 115 -13.68 7.34 1.11
CA ASN A 115 -13.79 5.91 0.74
C ASN A 115 -12.55 5.09 1.16
N ALA A 116 -11.85 5.48 2.22
CA ALA A 116 -10.64 4.78 2.67
C ALA A 116 -10.97 3.40 3.28
N PRO A 117 -10.17 2.35 2.91
CA PRO A 117 -9.18 2.33 1.85
C PRO A 117 -9.85 2.35 0.47
N ALA A 118 -9.45 3.31 -0.38
CA ALA A 118 -9.98 3.37 -1.74
C ALA A 118 -9.32 2.30 -2.61
N THR A 119 -10.11 1.48 -3.29
CA THR A 119 -9.65 0.42 -4.18
C THR A 119 -9.44 0.94 -5.58
N ILE A 120 -8.25 0.73 -6.13
CA ILE A 120 -7.91 0.94 -7.54
C ILE A 120 -7.60 -0.41 -8.14
N ASP A 121 -8.47 -0.87 -9.02
CA ASP A 121 -8.40 -2.18 -9.65
C ASP A 121 -7.27 -2.26 -10.68
N ALA A 122 -6.78 -3.48 -10.97
CA ALA A 122 -5.68 -3.70 -11.91
C ALA A 122 -6.02 -3.29 -13.34
N ASP A 123 -7.28 -3.35 -13.74
CA ASP A 123 -7.80 -2.98 -15.06
C ASP A 123 -8.21 -1.50 -15.17
N PHE A 124 -8.18 -0.74 -14.06
CA PHE A 124 -8.40 0.70 -14.09
C PHE A 124 -7.15 1.44 -14.57
N THR A 125 -7.22 2.03 -15.75
CA THR A 125 -6.10 2.79 -16.38
C THR A 125 -6.37 4.31 -16.48
N GLY A 126 -7.48 4.77 -15.90
CA GLY A 126 -7.79 6.19 -15.78
C GLY A 126 -6.84 6.93 -14.84
N GLU A 127 -6.97 8.25 -14.78
CA GLU A 127 -6.25 9.03 -13.77
C GLU A 127 -6.71 8.65 -12.36
N VAL A 128 -5.78 8.31 -11.49
CA VAL A 128 -6.07 8.10 -10.07
C VAL A 128 -6.35 9.46 -9.43
N LYS A 129 -7.57 9.63 -8.93
CA LYS A 129 -8.02 10.83 -8.20
C LYS A 129 -8.40 10.46 -6.78
N VAL A 130 -8.20 11.39 -5.86
CA VAL A 130 -8.37 11.17 -4.42
C VAL A 130 -9.58 11.95 -3.93
N ILE A 131 -10.52 11.26 -3.26
CA ILE A 131 -11.67 11.91 -2.61
C ILE A 131 -11.24 12.35 -1.20
N VAL A 132 -10.74 13.56 -1.10
CA VAL A 132 -10.26 14.16 0.16
C VAL A 132 -11.45 14.78 0.91
N GLU A 133 -11.60 14.45 2.18
CA GLU A 133 -12.65 14.93 3.08
C GLU A 133 -12.03 15.70 4.25
N ASN A 134 -12.62 16.84 4.61
CA ASN A 134 -12.23 17.62 5.76
C ASN A 134 -13.20 17.39 6.93
N ARG A 135 -12.75 16.63 7.92
CA ARG A 135 -13.43 16.40 9.23
C ARG A 135 -12.81 17.26 10.35
N GLY A 136 -11.94 18.20 9.99
CA GLY A 136 -11.30 19.09 10.94
C GLY A 136 -12.19 20.24 11.39
N ASN A 137 -11.58 21.24 12.02
CA ASN A 137 -12.24 22.41 12.58
C ASN A 137 -11.95 23.71 11.85
N ALA A 138 -11.23 23.66 10.73
CA ALA A 138 -10.94 24.80 9.85
C ALA A 138 -10.97 24.37 8.37
N PRO A 139 -11.24 25.28 7.44
CA PRO A 139 -11.08 25.01 6.01
C PRO A 139 -9.65 24.54 5.71
N PHE A 140 -9.52 23.55 4.82
CA PHE A 140 -8.22 23.00 4.42
C PHE A 140 -7.93 23.35 2.96
N VAL A 141 -6.73 23.83 2.68
CA VAL A 141 -6.31 24.17 1.32
C VAL A 141 -5.35 23.11 0.81
N VAL A 142 -5.72 22.49 -0.30
CA VAL A 142 -4.83 21.59 -1.05
C VAL A 142 -4.09 22.41 -2.10
N GLU A 143 -2.77 22.38 -2.06
CA GLU A 143 -1.89 23.03 -3.04
C GLU A 143 -1.28 21.99 -3.98
N ASN A 144 -0.83 22.43 -5.17
CA ASN A 144 -0.10 21.58 -6.10
C ASN A 144 1.17 21.02 -5.45
N GLY A 145 1.46 19.73 -5.67
CA GLY A 145 2.61 19.05 -5.05
C GLY A 145 2.41 18.66 -3.58
N MET A 146 1.27 19.00 -2.96
CA MET A 146 0.97 18.56 -1.59
C MET A 146 0.74 17.05 -1.55
N ARG A 147 1.42 16.33 -0.64
CA ARG A 147 1.19 14.91 -0.39
C ARG A 147 -0.14 14.70 0.31
N ILE A 148 -1.16 14.22 -0.41
CA ILE A 148 -2.56 14.14 0.05
C ILE A 148 -2.99 12.76 0.53
N CYS A 149 -2.35 11.71 0.05
CA CYS A 149 -2.62 10.33 0.48
C CYS A 149 -1.36 9.48 0.38
N GLN A 150 -1.47 8.23 0.81
CA GLN A 150 -0.47 7.19 0.57
C GLN A 150 -1.10 6.04 -0.20
N GLY A 151 -0.35 5.48 -1.15
CA GLY A 151 -0.70 4.28 -1.89
C GLY A 151 -0.03 3.05 -1.29
N VAL A 152 -0.74 1.93 -1.24
CA VAL A 152 -0.21 0.62 -0.84
C VAL A 152 -0.59 -0.40 -1.88
N ILE A 153 0.38 -1.17 -2.40
CA ILE A 153 0.12 -2.28 -3.31
C ILE A 153 -0.19 -3.51 -2.50
N ASN A 154 -1.35 -4.14 -2.75
CA ASN A 154 -1.75 -5.38 -2.10
C ASN A 154 -2.02 -6.46 -3.14
N LYS A 155 -1.74 -7.71 -2.77
CA LYS A 155 -2.20 -8.87 -3.52
C LYS A 155 -3.68 -9.09 -3.24
N VAL A 156 -4.44 -9.48 -4.28
CA VAL A 156 -5.89 -9.70 -4.21
C VAL A 156 -6.19 -11.16 -4.42
N GLU A 157 -6.93 -11.75 -3.48
CA GLU A 157 -7.51 -13.07 -3.62
C GLU A 157 -8.96 -12.93 -4.09
N LYS A 158 -9.33 -13.66 -5.15
CA LYS A 158 -10.70 -13.65 -5.68
C LYS A 158 -11.51 -14.80 -5.05
N ALA A 159 -12.57 -14.45 -4.34
CA ALA A 159 -13.48 -15.42 -3.79
C ALA A 159 -14.35 -16.05 -4.90
N GLN A 160 -14.51 -17.38 -4.85
CA GLN A 160 -15.56 -18.09 -5.58
C GLN A 160 -16.73 -18.33 -4.63
N PHE A 161 -17.88 -17.75 -4.95
CA PHE A 161 -19.08 -17.89 -4.12
C PHE A 161 -19.85 -19.16 -4.49
N SER A 162 -20.23 -19.95 -3.47
CA SER A 162 -21.11 -21.12 -3.59
C SER A 162 -22.35 -20.89 -2.75
N ILE A 163 -23.52 -21.11 -3.34
CA ILE A 163 -24.80 -21.06 -2.63
C ILE A 163 -24.96 -22.38 -1.90
N VAL A 164 -25.22 -22.33 -0.60
CA VAL A 164 -25.53 -23.49 0.25
C VAL A 164 -26.80 -23.20 1.02
N GLU A 165 -27.55 -24.26 1.41
CA GLU A 165 -28.73 -24.11 2.21
C GLU A 165 -28.44 -23.76 3.66
N GLU A 166 -27.34 -24.32 4.20
CA GLU A 166 -26.90 -24.10 5.59
C GLU A 166 -25.39 -23.87 5.66
N LEU A 167 -24.95 -23.03 6.61
CA LEU A 167 -23.56 -22.86 6.97
C LEU A 167 -23.19 -23.76 8.13
N SER A 168 -21.93 -24.17 8.20
CA SER A 168 -21.41 -24.94 9.34
C SER A 168 -21.58 -24.21 10.66
N GLU A 169 -21.97 -24.93 11.70
CA GLU A 169 -22.06 -24.41 13.06
C GLU A 169 -20.68 -23.98 13.57
N THR A 170 -20.63 -22.89 14.31
CA THR A 170 -19.43 -22.41 14.99
C THR A 170 -19.76 -22.04 16.43
N THR A 171 -18.75 -22.00 17.31
CA THR A 171 -18.95 -21.57 18.72
C THR A 171 -19.44 -20.14 18.85
N ARG A 172 -19.18 -19.29 17.85
CA ARG A 172 -19.69 -17.91 17.80
C ARG A 172 -21.11 -17.83 17.24
N GLY A 173 -21.48 -18.73 16.33
CA GLY A 173 -22.77 -18.71 15.62
C GLY A 173 -23.09 -17.35 15.02
N ALA A 174 -24.29 -16.85 15.25
CA ALA A 174 -24.78 -15.55 14.79
C ALA A 174 -24.33 -14.35 15.68
N GLY A 175 -23.52 -14.57 16.69
CA GLY A 175 -23.06 -13.52 17.61
C GLY A 175 -22.24 -12.43 16.91
N GLY A 176 -22.70 -11.18 17.01
CA GLY A 176 -22.07 -9.99 16.44
C GLY A 176 -22.38 -8.75 17.30
N PHE A 177 -21.97 -7.56 16.84
CA PHE A 177 -22.29 -6.26 17.46
C PHE A 177 -22.03 -6.17 18.97
N GLY A 178 -20.91 -6.74 19.45
CA GLY A 178 -20.54 -6.74 20.86
C GLY A 178 -21.06 -7.91 21.69
N SER A 179 -21.51 -9.02 21.04
CA SER A 179 -21.96 -10.24 21.73
C SER A 179 -20.90 -10.93 22.60
N THR A 180 -19.61 -10.56 22.42
CA THR A 180 -18.49 -10.95 23.28
C THR A 180 -18.18 -9.80 24.23
N SER A 181 -19.08 -9.54 25.22
CA SER A 181 -18.98 -8.45 26.20
C SER A 181 -17.55 -8.04 26.54
N VAL A 182 -17.34 -6.71 26.66
CA VAL A 182 -16.11 -6.08 27.19
C VAL A 182 -16.00 -6.39 28.66
#